data_47288172a8ddbf6a20ad9e0b5f5e343b
#
_entry.id   47288172a8ddbf6a20ad9e0b5f5e343b
#
_cell.length_a   1.000
_cell.length_b   1.000
_cell.length_c   1.000
_cell.angle_alpha   90.00
_cell.angle_beta   90.00
_cell.angle_gamma   90.00
#
_symmetry.space_group_name_H-M   'P 1'
#
loop_
_entity.id
_entity.type
_entity.pdbx_description
1 polymer ?
#
loop_
_entity_poly.entity_id
_entity_poly.type
_entity_poly.pdbx_seq_one_letter_code
_entity_poly.pdbx_strand_id
1 'polypeptide(L)'
;MITITMQDNNDFIQSAELDGVAYQLKFGWNDESESWTMDIRTAKNVDIVRGVSVVPNFPLLSQYRRYSKGLPAGELIAVSTQVAESIGREDFLNGRFELIYIPRGEMDVILDAHLQD
;
A
#
# COMPACT_ATOMS: atom_id res chain seq x y z
N MET A 1 -9.64 -9.25 -0.72
CA MET A 1 -9.13 -7.99 -0.14
C MET A 1 -8.45 -8.30 1.18
N ILE A 2 -7.25 -7.78 1.35
CA ILE A 2 -6.42 -8.09 2.52
C ILE A 2 -6.01 -6.78 3.18
N THR A 3 -6.16 -6.70 4.51
CA THR A 3 -5.68 -5.54 5.27
C THR A 3 -4.23 -5.78 5.67
N ILE A 4 -3.35 -4.82 5.38
CA ILE A 4 -1.95 -4.87 5.79
C ILE A 4 -1.86 -4.33 7.21
N THR A 5 -1.32 -5.15 8.11
CA THR A 5 -1.15 -4.76 9.52
C THR A 5 -0.04 -3.74 9.66
N MET A 6 -0.35 -2.62 10.32
CA MET A 6 0.64 -1.57 10.59
C MET A 6 1.13 -1.66 12.03
N GLN A 7 2.39 -1.27 12.25
CA GLN A 7 3.02 -1.31 13.56
C GLN A 7 3.19 0.10 14.12
N ASP A 8 3.22 0.22 15.45
CA ASP A 8 3.44 1.50 16.12
C ASP A 8 4.94 1.81 16.21
N ASN A 9 5.53 2.09 15.06
CA ASN A 9 6.94 2.45 14.90
C ASN A 9 7.07 3.40 13.72
N ASN A 10 8.06 4.28 13.78
CA ASN A 10 8.37 5.17 12.66
C ASN A 10 9.06 4.45 11.51
N ASP A 11 9.75 3.34 11.81
CA ASP A 11 10.40 2.49 10.81
C ASP A 11 10.10 1.05 11.15
N PHE A 12 9.54 0.32 10.20
CA PHE A 12 9.31 -1.11 10.41
C PHE A 12 9.17 -1.85 9.09
N ILE A 13 9.34 -3.16 9.15
CA ILE A 13 9.17 -4.06 8.01
C ILE A 13 8.01 -4.99 8.32
N GLN A 14 7.06 -5.06 7.40
CA GLN A 14 5.92 -5.95 7.48
C GLN A 14 5.96 -6.94 6.33
N SER A 15 6.03 -8.23 6.66
CA SER A 15 5.95 -9.28 5.64
C SER A 15 4.51 -9.47 5.21
N ALA A 16 4.29 -9.68 3.93
CA ALA A 16 2.95 -9.91 3.40
C ALA A 16 3.01 -10.84 2.20
N GLU A 17 2.01 -11.72 2.09
CA GLU A 17 1.83 -12.54 0.90
C GLU A 17 0.74 -11.90 0.04
N LEU A 18 1.13 -11.45 -1.15
CA LEU A 18 0.26 -10.71 -2.07
C LEU A 18 0.16 -11.47 -3.40
N ASP A 19 -1.03 -11.94 -3.73
CA ASP A 19 -1.27 -12.79 -4.92
C ASP A 19 -0.34 -14.01 -4.96
N GLY A 20 -0.16 -14.64 -3.81
CA GLY A 20 0.64 -15.87 -3.70
C GLY A 20 2.15 -15.67 -3.69
N VAL A 21 2.62 -14.42 -3.64
CA VAL A 21 4.05 -14.10 -3.61
C VAL A 21 4.38 -13.38 -2.31
N ALA A 22 5.45 -13.81 -1.64
CA ALA A 22 5.88 -13.20 -0.39
C ALA A 22 6.70 -11.94 -0.68
N TYR A 23 6.36 -10.85 0.00
CA TYR A 23 7.03 -9.56 -0.10
C TYR A 23 7.38 -9.04 1.28
N GLN A 24 8.32 -8.10 1.31
CA GLN A 24 8.60 -7.30 2.49
C GLN A 24 8.26 -5.85 2.18
N LEU A 25 7.40 -5.26 3.03
CA LEU A 25 7.00 -3.86 2.92
C LEU A 25 7.70 -3.10 4.02
N LYS A 26 8.58 -2.18 3.65
CA LYS A 26 9.29 -1.35 4.62
C LYS A 26 8.63 0.02 4.67
N PHE A 27 8.10 0.39 5.84
CA PHE A 27 7.43 1.66 6.05
C PHE A 27 8.34 2.61 6.83
N GLY A 28 8.29 3.89 6.46
CA GLY A 28 9.00 4.94 7.15
C GLY A 28 8.15 6.17 7.31
N TRP A 29 8.12 6.74 8.52
CA TRP A 29 7.46 8.01 8.79
C TRP A 29 8.47 9.13 8.72
N ASN A 30 8.14 10.19 7.99
CA ASN A 30 8.95 11.39 7.87
C ASN A 30 8.25 12.54 8.59
N ASP A 31 8.84 13.01 9.71
CA ASP A 31 8.28 14.09 10.52
C ASP A 31 8.26 15.44 9.79
N GLU A 32 9.21 15.67 8.90
CA GLU A 32 9.28 16.95 8.18
C GLU A 32 8.16 17.09 7.17
N SER A 33 7.93 16.03 6.39
CA SER A 33 6.86 16.03 5.39
C SER A 33 5.52 15.55 5.95
N GLU A 34 5.52 15.05 7.20
CA GLU A 34 4.34 14.46 7.85
C GLU A 34 3.67 13.42 6.95
N SER A 35 4.46 12.46 6.48
CA SER A 35 3.99 11.45 5.54
C SER A 35 4.67 10.11 5.74
N TRP A 36 3.97 9.06 5.31
CA TRP A 36 4.51 7.71 5.24
C TRP A 36 5.09 7.45 3.85
N THR A 37 6.21 6.75 3.82
CA THR A 37 6.76 6.18 2.59
C THR A 37 6.87 4.66 2.74
N MET A 38 6.85 3.98 1.62
CA MET A 38 6.90 2.53 1.57
C MET A 38 7.91 2.07 0.52
N ASP A 39 8.77 1.11 0.91
CA ASP A 39 9.61 0.39 -0.03
C ASP A 39 9.07 -1.02 -0.15
N ILE A 40 9.09 -1.58 -1.35
CA ILE A 40 8.68 -2.96 -1.59
C ILE A 40 9.90 -3.77 -1.98
N ARG A 41 10.10 -4.89 -1.28
CA ARG A 41 11.22 -5.80 -1.49
C ARG A 41 10.71 -7.21 -1.67
N THR A 42 11.53 -8.04 -2.33
CA THR A 42 11.27 -9.48 -2.38
C THR A 42 11.48 -10.10 -1.00
N ALA A 43 11.05 -11.36 -0.83
CA ALA A 43 11.30 -12.11 0.40
C ALA A 43 12.80 -12.25 0.71
N LYS A 44 13.66 -12.07 -0.30
CA LYS A 44 15.12 -12.15 -0.17
C LYS A 44 15.78 -10.77 0.02
N ASN A 45 15.00 -9.74 0.35
CA ASN A 45 15.48 -8.37 0.58
C ASN A 45 16.04 -7.66 -0.66
N VAL A 46 15.58 -8.03 -1.84
CA VAL A 46 15.94 -7.31 -3.07
C VAL A 46 14.91 -6.22 -3.33
N ASP A 47 15.37 -4.99 -3.50
CA ASP A 47 14.48 -3.85 -3.73
C ASP A 47 13.74 -4.00 -5.06
N ILE A 48 12.41 -3.81 -5.03
CA ILE A 48 11.58 -3.75 -6.22
C ILE A 48 11.25 -2.29 -6.55
N VAL A 49 10.75 -1.55 -5.56
CA VAL A 49 10.49 -0.12 -5.68
C VAL A 49 10.75 0.53 -4.32
N ARG A 50 11.25 1.77 -4.33
CA ARG A 50 11.58 2.51 -3.10
C ARG A 50 10.90 3.86 -3.11
N GLY A 51 10.54 4.32 -1.90
CA GLY A 51 10.05 5.68 -1.72
C GLY A 51 8.64 5.93 -2.26
N VAL A 52 7.78 4.92 -2.21
CA VAL A 52 6.37 5.09 -2.60
C VAL A 52 5.68 5.93 -1.53
N SER A 53 5.16 7.10 -1.90
CA SER A 53 4.39 7.92 -0.97
C SER A 53 3.03 7.30 -0.71
N VAL A 54 2.68 7.12 0.57
CA VAL A 54 1.39 6.57 0.97
C VAL A 54 0.40 7.70 1.07
N VAL A 55 -0.45 7.85 0.05
CA VAL A 55 -1.44 8.92 -0.03
C VAL A 55 -2.86 8.36 0.05
N PRO A 56 -3.85 9.16 0.50
CA PRO A 56 -5.21 8.65 0.70
C PRO A 56 -5.92 8.30 -0.61
N ASN A 57 -6.59 7.15 -0.60
CA ASN A 57 -7.57 6.78 -1.63
C ASN A 57 -7.05 6.80 -3.07
N PHE A 58 -5.78 6.48 -3.24
CA PHE A 58 -5.10 6.49 -4.54
C PHE A 58 -4.34 5.16 -4.73
N PRO A 59 -4.40 4.55 -5.92
CA PRO A 59 -3.65 3.31 -6.18
C PRO A 59 -2.15 3.59 -6.14
N LEU A 60 -1.46 2.96 -5.19
CA LEU A 60 -0.06 3.30 -4.89
C LEU A 60 0.94 2.71 -5.88
N LEU A 61 0.61 1.60 -6.54
CA LEU A 61 1.57 0.88 -7.39
C LEU A 61 1.45 1.22 -8.88
N SER A 62 0.30 1.75 -9.31
CA SER A 62 0.01 1.97 -10.73
C SER A 62 1.05 2.82 -11.43
N GLN A 63 1.55 3.87 -10.78
CA GLN A 63 2.51 4.79 -11.39
C GLN A 63 3.91 4.17 -11.58
N TYR A 64 4.19 3.05 -10.89
CA TYR A 64 5.50 2.40 -10.93
C TYR A 64 5.56 1.19 -11.86
N ARG A 65 4.42 0.72 -12.38
CA ARG A 65 4.37 -0.53 -13.15
C ARG A 65 5.18 -0.48 -14.44
N ARG A 66 5.37 0.69 -15.01
CA ARG A 66 6.18 0.86 -16.22
C ARG A 66 7.66 0.69 -15.95
N TYR A 67 8.11 1.05 -14.75
CA TYR A 67 9.53 1.18 -14.43
C TYR A 67 10.04 0.07 -13.54
N SER A 68 9.18 -0.58 -12.79
CA SER A 68 9.58 -1.60 -11.83
C SER A 68 8.94 -2.93 -12.17
N LYS A 69 9.80 -3.93 -12.39
CA LYS A 69 9.36 -5.31 -12.58
C LYS A 69 9.27 -6.01 -11.24
N GLY A 70 8.37 -6.98 -11.15
CA GLY A 70 8.22 -7.76 -9.94
C GLY A 70 7.28 -7.20 -8.89
N LEU A 71 6.59 -6.09 -9.18
CA LEU A 71 5.57 -5.55 -8.31
C LEU A 71 4.44 -6.56 -8.08
N PRO A 72 3.74 -6.51 -6.92
CA PRO A 72 2.54 -7.30 -6.72
C PRO A 72 1.54 -7.09 -7.86
N ALA A 73 0.85 -8.14 -8.25
CA ALA A 73 -0.06 -8.11 -9.41
C ALA A 73 -1.29 -7.25 -9.17
N GLY A 74 -1.71 -7.10 -7.92
CA GLY A 74 -2.85 -6.27 -7.52
C GLY A 74 -2.46 -4.85 -7.18
N GLU A 75 -3.21 -4.23 -6.26
CA GLU A 75 -3.00 -2.83 -5.91
C GLU A 75 -3.05 -2.61 -4.40
N LEU A 76 -2.28 -1.64 -3.92
CA LEU A 76 -2.30 -1.18 -2.53
C LEU A 76 -2.98 0.18 -2.48
N ILE A 77 -3.93 0.35 -1.56
CA ILE A 77 -4.66 1.60 -1.37
C ILE A 77 -4.85 1.85 0.12
N ALA A 78 -4.57 3.07 0.55
CA ALA A 78 -4.90 3.53 1.90
C ALA A 78 -6.30 4.12 1.86
N VAL A 79 -7.27 3.45 2.48
CA VAL A 79 -8.67 3.84 2.41
C VAL A 79 -9.17 4.39 3.74
N SER A 80 -10.08 5.36 3.67
CA SER A 80 -10.76 5.93 4.83
C SER A 80 -12.25 5.98 4.58
N THR A 81 -13.04 5.83 5.66
CA THR A 81 -14.49 6.01 5.61
C THR A 81 -14.89 7.49 5.66
N GLN A 82 -13.93 8.37 5.95
CA GLN A 82 -14.16 9.82 6.05
C GLN A 82 -13.32 10.53 5.01
N VAL A 83 -13.77 11.71 4.60
CA VAL A 83 -12.99 12.56 3.70
C VAL A 83 -11.76 13.05 4.45
N ALA A 84 -10.57 12.72 3.95
CA ALA A 84 -9.31 13.13 4.54
C ALA A 84 -8.31 13.43 3.43
N GLU A 85 -7.58 14.53 3.59
CA GLU A 85 -6.61 14.99 2.59
C GLU A 85 -5.22 14.39 2.82
N SER A 86 -4.92 13.95 4.03
CA SER A 86 -3.62 13.41 4.38
C SER A 86 -3.74 12.34 5.45
N ILE A 87 -2.70 11.52 5.55
CA ILE A 87 -2.62 10.43 6.52
C ILE A 87 -1.65 10.85 7.61
N GLY A 88 -2.14 10.93 8.86
CA GLY A 88 -1.31 11.23 10.03
C GLY A 88 -0.54 10.01 10.51
N ARG A 89 0.42 10.25 11.40
CA ARG A 89 1.31 9.21 11.96
C ARG A 89 0.53 8.04 12.57
N GLU A 90 -0.58 8.32 13.24
CA GLU A 90 -1.33 7.32 13.99
C GLU A 90 -2.62 6.86 13.32
N ASP A 91 -2.90 7.34 12.11
CA ASP A 91 -4.18 7.10 11.46
C ASP A 91 -4.42 5.63 11.10
N PHE A 92 -3.36 4.86 10.83
CA PHE A 92 -3.50 3.41 10.64
C PHE A 92 -3.74 2.68 11.95
N LEU A 93 -3.17 3.17 13.04
CA LEU A 93 -3.31 2.53 14.36
C LEU A 93 -4.68 2.77 14.97
N ASN A 94 -5.26 3.96 14.76
CA ASN A 94 -6.56 4.31 15.33
C ASN A 94 -7.75 3.95 14.43
N GLY A 95 -7.49 3.41 13.24
CA GLY A 95 -8.54 2.96 12.35
C GLY A 95 -9.11 4.02 11.42
N ARG A 96 -8.56 5.23 11.40
CA ARG A 96 -9.01 6.26 10.46
C ARG A 96 -8.69 5.89 9.02
N PHE A 97 -7.58 5.20 8.82
CA PHE A 97 -7.18 4.64 7.54
C PHE A 97 -6.86 3.16 7.69
N GLU A 98 -7.10 2.42 6.63
CA GLU A 98 -6.65 1.04 6.50
C GLU A 98 -5.85 0.92 5.21
N LEU A 99 -4.67 0.29 5.29
CA LEU A 99 -3.91 -0.05 4.10
C LEU A 99 -4.39 -1.43 3.63
N ILE A 100 -5.00 -1.46 2.45
CA ILE A 100 -5.52 -2.71 1.91
C ILE A 100 -4.80 -3.09 0.63
N TYR A 101 -4.73 -4.39 0.39
CA TYR A 101 -4.27 -4.96 -0.86
C TYR A 101 -5.46 -5.57 -1.59
N ILE A 102 -5.66 -5.15 -2.83
CA ILE A 102 -6.71 -5.67 -3.70
C ILE A 102 -6.06 -6.65 -4.67
N PRO A 103 -6.30 -7.97 -4.53
CA PRO A 103 -5.75 -8.94 -5.46
C PRO A 103 -6.20 -8.68 -6.89
N ARG A 104 -5.39 -9.07 -7.85
CA ARG A 104 -5.65 -8.82 -9.26
C ARG A 104 -7.03 -9.31 -9.72
N GLY A 105 -7.45 -10.50 -9.27
CA GLY A 105 -8.75 -11.05 -9.63
C GLY A 105 -9.92 -10.20 -9.13
N GLU A 106 -9.79 -9.60 -7.94
CA GLU A 106 -10.80 -8.71 -7.37
C GLU A 106 -10.81 -7.36 -8.06
N MET A 107 -9.66 -6.89 -8.52
CA MET A 107 -9.57 -5.62 -9.25
C MET A 107 -10.38 -5.67 -10.54
N ASP A 108 -10.30 -6.76 -11.29
CA ASP A 108 -11.04 -6.92 -12.53
C ASP A 108 -12.56 -6.84 -12.29
N VAL A 109 -13.03 -7.45 -11.22
CA VAL A 109 -14.44 -7.41 -10.83
C VAL A 109 -14.87 -5.99 -10.46
N ILE A 110 -14.04 -5.28 -9.71
CA ILE A 110 -14.31 -3.89 -9.29
C ILE A 110 -14.36 -2.97 -10.51
N LEU A 111 -13.42 -3.12 -11.45
CA LEU A 111 -13.40 -2.32 -12.67
C LEU A 111 -14.62 -2.59 -13.54
N ASP A 112 -15.03 -3.85 -13.70
CA ASP A 112 -16.22 -4.21 -14.47
C ASP A 112 -17.47 -3.60 -13.84
N ALA A 113 -17.62 -3.69 -12.52
CA ALA A 113 -18.74 -3.10 -11.81
C ALA A 113 -18.79 -1.57 -11.99
N HIS A 114 -17.61 -0.92 -11.99
CA HIS A 114 -17.52 0.52 -12.17
C HIS A 114 -17.88 0.96 -13.59
N LEU A 115 -17.51 0.14 -14.58
CA LEU A 115 -17.82 0.44 -15.98
C LEU A 115 -19.29 0.23 -16.33
N GLN A 116 -20.03 -0.52 -15.53
CA GLN A 116 -21.45 -0.78 -15.75
C GLN A 116 -22.36 0.30 -15.16
N ASP A 117 -21.81 1.19 -14.38
CA ASP A 117 -22.55 2.32 -13.83
C ASP A 117 -22.54 3.48 -14.82
#